data_a852c05da5e4a385236e75cc33a54e0d
#
_entry.id   a852c05da5e4a385236e75cc33a54e0d
#
_cell.length_a   1.000
_cell.length_b   1.000
_cell.length_c   1.000
_cell.angle_alpha   90.00
_cell.angle_beta   90.00
_cell.angle_gamma   90.00
#
_symmetry.space_group_name_H-M   'P 1'
#
loop_
_entity.id
_entity.type
_entity.pdbx_description
1 polymer ?
#
loop_
_entity_poly.entity_id
_entity_poly.type
_entity_poly.pdbx_seq_one_letter_code
_entity_poly.pdbx_strand_id
1 'polypeptide(L)'
;MKIVNKMEEKIIMLDKRIEKAEEVLKGAKENVKGRYRLGYHIMAPANWINDPNGLIQYKGEYHAFYQHHPYDENWGPMHWGHVKSKDLVNWEYCPVALAPGDEFDKGGCFSGSAVDDNGNLVLIYTGHNYIDRPNTP
;
A
#
# COMPACT_ATOMS: atom_id res chain seq x y z
N MET A 1 23.09 21.76 -0.92
CA MET A 1 22.07 22.12 0.09
C MET A 1 20.61 22.01 -0.39
N LYS A 2 20.26 22.34 -1.66
CA LYS A 2 18.86 22.25 -2.16
C LYS A 2 18.33 20.81 -2.42
N ILE A 3 19.19 19.83 -2.65
CA ILE A 3 18.74 18.44 -2.98
C ILE A 3 18.32 17.69 -1.72
N VAL A 4 19.02 17.87 -0.61
CA VAL A 4 18.68 17.23 0.67
C VAL A 4 17.33 17.72 1.19
N ASN A 5 17.06 19.01 1.16
CA ASN A 5 15.76 19.58 1.54
C ASN A 5 14.58 19.00 0.72
N LYS A 6 14.78 18.78 -0.58
CA LYS A 6 13.71 18.28 -1.45
C LYS A 6 13.38 16.81 -1.21
N MET A 7 14.36 16.00 -0.80
CA MET A 7 14.13 14.60 -0.39
C MET A 7 13.44 14.53 0.98
N GLU A 8 13.86 15.34 1.94
CA GLU A 8 13.24 15.40 3.27
C GLU A 8 11.78 15.85 3.18
N GLU A 9 11.47 16.87 2.37
CA GLU A 9 10.11 17.31 2.13
C GLU A 9 9.23 16.21 1.51
N LYS A 10 9.76 15.43 0.57
CA LYS A 10 9.04 14.30 -0.05
C LYS A 10 8.77 13.17 0.95
N ILE A 11 9.74 12.84 1.79
CA ILE A 11 9.56 11.83 2.84
C ILE A 11 8.48 12.27 3.83
N ILE A 12 8.52 13.50 4.30
CA ILE A 12 7.51 14.05 5.22
C ILE A 12 6.12 14.04 4.58
N MET A 13 6.01 14.32 3.30
CA MET A 13 4.71 14.29 2.59
C MET A 13 4.19 12.86 2.42
N LEU A 14 5.06 11.89 2.13
CA LEU A 14 4.70 10.47 2.07
C LEU A 14 4.19 9.99 3.42
N ASP A 15 4.91 10.29 4.49
CA ASP A 15 4.53 9.93 5.87
C ASP A 15 3.13 10.46 6.22
N LYS A 16 2.83 11.70 5.90
CA LYS A 16 1.50 12.29 6.12
C LYS A 16 0.39 11.61 5.32
N ARG A 17 0.68 11.16 4.10
CA ARG A 17 -0.29 10.42 3.27
C ARG A 17 -0.58 9.04 3.87
N ILE A 18 0.46 8.36 4.35
CA ILE A 18 0.33 7.08 5.06
C ILE A 18 -0.45 7.26 6.36
N GLU A 19 -0.09 8.24 7.18
CA GLU A 19 -0.79 8.56 8.44
C GLU A 19 -2.30 8.80 8.20
N LYS A 20 -2.64 9.56 7.17
CA LYS A 20 -4.03 9.81 6.79
C LYS A 20 -4.76 8.51 6.39
N ALA A 21 -4.12 7.64 5.63
CA ALA A 21 -4.70 6.35 5.25
C ALA A 21 -4.93 5.46 6.48
N GLU A 22 -3.97 5.41 7.40
CA GLU A 22 -4.08 4.65 8.65
C GLU A 22 -5.20 5.17 9.56
N GLU A 23 -5.36 6.49 9.67
CA GLU A 23 -6.43 7.10 10.46
C GLU A 23 -7.81 6.69 9.93
N VAL A 24 -8.01 6.76 8.62
CA VAL A 24 -9.27 6.33 7.99
C VAL A 24 -9.51 4.84 8.18
N LEU A 25 -8.50 4.00 7.99
CA LEU A 25 -8.61 2.56 8.18
C LEU A 25 -8.95 2.19 9.62
N LYS A 26 -8.40 2.89 10.60
CA LYS A 26 -8.71 2.69 12.02
C LYS A 26 -10.20 2.89 12.29
N GLY A 27 -10.78 3.98 11.78
CA GLY A 27 -12.22 4.24 11.93
C GLY A 27 -13.09 3.26 11.13
N ALA A 28 -12.70 2.94 9.89
CA ALA A 28 -13.43 2.01 9.04
C ALA A 28 -13.47 0.58 9.61
N LYS A 29 -12.36 0.12 10.20
CA LYS A 29 -12.23 -1.21 10.81
C LYS A 29 -13.23 -1.44 11.93
N GLU A 30 -13.61 -0.43 12.68
CA GLU A 30 -14.60 -0.52 13.76
C GLU A 30 -15.99 -0.93 13.25
N ASN A 31 -16.29 -0.62 11.98
CA ASN A 31 -17.56 -0.92 11.33
C ASN A 31 -17.57 -2.29 10.62
N VAL A 32 -16.42 -2.95 10.49
CA VAL A 32 -16.31 -4.24 9.81
C VAL A 32 -16.83 -5.36 10.71
N LYS A 33 -17.96 -5.96 10.30
CA LYS A 33 -18.56 -7.09 11.03
C LYS A 33 -17.76 -8.37 10.79
N GLY A 34 -17.31 -9.02 11.85
CA GLY A 34 -16.41 -10.18 11.80
C GLY A 34 -16.98 -11.46 11.19
N ARG A 35 -18.32 -11.56 10.95
CA ARG A 35 -18.98 -12.80 10.51
C ARG A 35 -18.38 -13.46 9.26
N TYR A 36 -17.86 -12.66 8.33
CA TYR A 36 -17.32 -13.13 7.05
C TYR A 36 -15.81 -12.92 6.93
N ARG A 37 -15.13 -12.51 8.00
CA ARG A 37 -13.68 -12.41 7.97
C ARG A 37 -13.04 -13.79 8.02
N LEU A 38 -12.10 -14.01 7.10
CA LEU A 38 -11.37 -15.27 6.99
C LEU A 38 -10.30 -15.36 8.10
N GLY A 39 -10.07 -16.57 8.61
CA GLY A 39 -9.18 -16.79 9.76
C GLY A 39 -7.69 -16.81 9.40
N TYR A 40 -7.34 -17.12 8.15
CA TYR A 40 -5.96 -17.29 7.71
C TYR A 40 -5.64 -16.69 6.33
N HIS A 41 -6.64 -16.25 5.59
CA HIS A 41 -6.41 -15.53 4.33
C HIS A 41 -6.10 -14.05 4.58
N ILE A 42 -5.25 -13.47 3.74
CA ILE A 42 -5.01 -12.04 3.74
C ILE A 42 -6.29 -11.31 3.33
N MET A 43 -6.69 -10.35 4.13
CA MET A 43 -7.79 -9.43 3.85
C MET A 43 -7.37 -8.02 4.27
N ALA A 44 -7.80 -7.00 3.55
CA ALA A 44 -7.62 -5.64 4.03
C ALA A 44 -8.36 -5.43 5.38
N PRO A 45 -7.90 -4.55 6.25
CA PRO A 45 -8.60 -4.24 7.50
C PRO A 45 -10.03 -3.74 7.26
N ALA A 46 -10.22 -2.96 6.20
CA ALA A 46 -11.49 -2.47 5.67
C ALA A 46 -11.30 -2.06 4.20
N ASN A 47 -12.37 -1.77 3.51
CA ASN A 47 -12.41 -1.16 2.18
C ASN A 47 -11.82 -2.06 1.07
N TRP A 48 -11.48 -1.47 -0.08
CA TRP A 48 -11.11 -2.19 -1.30
C TRP A 48 -9.75 -2.90 -1.20
N ILE A 49 -9.69 -4.13 -1.69
CA ILE A 49 -8.47 -4.92 -1.90
C ILE A 49 -8.54 -5.65 -3.23
N ASN A 50 -7.42 -5.74 -3.97
CA ASN A 50 -7.26 -6.60 -5.14
C ASN A 50 -5.85 -7.23 -5.17
N ASP A 51 -5.08 -7.07 -6.25
CA ASP A 51 -3.86 -7.85 -6.53
C ASP A 51 -2.85 -7.93 -5.39
N PRO A 52 -2.34 -9.12 -5.05
CA PRO A 52 -1.17 -9.23 -4.20
C PRO A 52 0.09 -8.74 -4.93
N ASN A 53 0.98 -8.10 -4.19
CA ASN A 53 2.22 -7.52 -4.70
C ASN A 53 3.39 -7.85 -3.77
N GLY A 54 4.59 -7.71 -4.27
CA GLY A 54 5.81 -7.67 -3.47
C GLY A 54 5.99 -8.84 -2.51
N LEU A 55 5.59 -10.07 -2.91
CA LEU A 55 5.71 -11.26 -2.07
C LEU A 55 7.19 -11.59 -1.86
N ILE A 56 7.66 -11.54 -0.62
CA ILE A 56 9.07 -11.75 -0.30
C ILE A 56 9.24 -12.35 1.10
N GLN A 57 10.26 -13.21 1.26
CA GLN A 57 10.79 -13.54 2.57
C GLN A 57 11.94 -12.58 2.91
N TYR A 58 11.79 -11.84 4.01
CA TYR A 58 12.75 -10.82 4.41
C TYR A 58 12.95 -10.83 5.92
N LYS A 59 14.21 -10.91 6.36
CA LYS A 59 14.62 -10.97 7.78
C LYS A 59 13.85 -12.02 8.62
N GLY A 60 13.56 -13.19 8.00
CA GLY A 60 12.91 -14.32 8.68
C GLY A 60 11.39 -14.24 8.76
N GLU A 61 10.77 -13.25 8.14
CA GLU A 61 9.32 -13.11 8.02
C GLU A 61 8.90 -13.12 6.54
N TYR A 62 7.70 -13.59 6.25
CA TYR A 62 7.06 -13.47 4.94
C TYR A 62 6.32 -12.16 4.88
N HIS A 63 6.57 -11.35 3.87
CA HIS A 63 5.89 -10.10 3.62
C HIS A 63 5.00 -10.25 2.39
N ALA A 64 3.81 -9.72 2.47
CA ALA A 64 2.90 -9.59 1.34
C ALA A 64 2.33 -8.18 1.33
N PHE A 65 2.35 -7.57 0.16
CA PHE A 65 1.69 -6.30 -0.09
C PHE A 65 0.47 -6.57 -0.98
N TYR A 66 -0.44 -5.61 -1.05
CA TYR A 66 -1.63 -5.75 -1.89
C TYR A 66 -2.14 -4.39 -2.32
N GLN A 67 -2.77 -4.36 -3.49
CA GLN A 67 -3.49 -3.18 -3.96
C GLN A 67 -4.63 -2.87 -3.00
N HIS A 68 -4.68 -1.63 -2.54
CA HIS A 68 -5.60 -1.22 -1.50
C HIS A 68 -6.12 0.21 -1.74
N HIS A 69 -7.43 0.40 -1.64
CA HIS A 69 -8.01 1.73 -1.55
C HIS A 69 -8.52 1.94 -0.12
N PRO A 70 -7.80 2.65 0.74
CA PRO A 70 -8.12 2.74 2.17
C PRO A 70 -9.32 3.63 2.48
N TYR A 71 -9.79 4.43 1.52
CA TYR A 71 -10.82 5.45 1.75
C TYR A 71 -12.23 5.03 1.40
N ASP A 72 -12.39 3.98 0.58
CA ASP A 72 -13.68 3.59 0.04
C ASP A 72 -13.73 2.09 -0.27
N GLU A 73 -14.92 1.51 -0.31
CA GLU A 73 -15.16 0.13 -0.71
C GLU A 73 -15.13 -0.09 -2.23
N ASN A 74 -15.08 0.99 -3.00
CA ASN A 74 -14.93 0.96 -4.44
C ASN A 74 -13.47 1.15 -4.85
N TRP A 75 -13.16 0.78 -6.09
CA TRP A 75 -11.86 1.02 -6.69
C TRP A 75 -11.53 2.52 -6.73
N GLY A 76 -10.31 2.89 -6.41
CA GLY A 76 -9.83 4.27 -6.40
C GLY A 76 -8.31 4.37 -6.51
N PRO A 77 -7.70 5.50 -6.19
CA PRO A 77 -6.25 5.62 -6.21
C PRO A 77 -5.59 4.61 -5.28
N MET A 78 -4.92 3.62 -5.90
CA MET A 78 -4.35 2.49 -5.17
C MET A 78 -3.19 2.89 -4.28
N HIS A 79 -3.25 2.42 -3.06
CA HIS A 79 -2.15 2.33 -2.11
C HIS A 79 -1.62 0.90 -2.10
N TRP A 80 -0.53 0.64 -1.40
CA TRP A 80 -0.14 -0.71 -1.04
C TRP A 80 -0.39 -0.95 0.45
N GLY A 81 -1.35 -1.82 0.76
CA GLY A 81 -1.48 -2.42 2.08
C GLY A 81 -0.33 -3.40 2.32
N HIS A 82 -0.04 -3.70 3.59
CA HIS A 82 1.09 -4.53 3.97
C HIS A 82 0.72 -5.46 5.13
N VAL A 83 1.07 -6.73 4.99
CA VAL A 83 1.00 -7.73 6.05
C VAL A 83 2.28 -8.53 6.11
N LYS A 84 2.60 -9.07 7.28
CA LYS A 84 3.73 -9.98 7.47
C LYS A 84 3.31 -11.21 8.29
N SER A 85 4.04 -12.31 8.12
CA SER A 85 3.79 -13.57 8.79
C SER A 85 5.08 -14.36 9.00
N LYS A 86 5.12 -15.20 10.03
CA LYS A 86 6.20 -16.17 10.25
C LYS A 86 5.87 -17.55 9.68
N ASP A 87 4.60 -17.84 9.41
CA ASP A 87 4.10 -19.18 9.10
C ASP A 87 3.13 -19.23 7.90
N LEU A 88 2.88 -18.09 7.22
CA LEU A 88 1.94 -17.95 6.10
C LEU A 88 0.46 -18.21 6.47
N VAL A 89 0.16 -18.37 7.74
CA VAL A 89 -1.20 -18.64 8.28
C VAL A 89 -1.67 -17.49 9.15
N ASN A 90 -0.81 -17.07 10.07
CA ASN A 90 -1.09 -15.97 10.98
C ASN A 90 -0.46 -14.68 10.45
N TRP A 91 -1.31 -13.72 10.04
CA TRP A 91 -0.89 -12.47 9.43
C TRP A 91 -1.04 -11.30 10.38
N GLU A 92 0.02 -10.52 10.50
CA GLU A 92 0.07 -9.26 11.22
C GLU A 92 -0.06 -8.09 10.23
N TYR A 93 -1.00 -7.18 10.51
CA TYR A 93 -1.13 -5.95 9.71
C TYR A 93 -0.02 -4.98 10.06
N CYS A 94 0.65 -4.51 9.03
CA CYS A 94 1.63 -3.43 9.09
C CYS A 94 1.00 -2.13 8.56
N PRO A 95 1.61 -0.98 8.79
CA PRO A 95 1.17 0.26 8.16
C PRO A 95 1.15 0.16 6.63
N VAL A 96 0.31 0.97 6.00
CA VAL A 96 0.30 1.15 4.55
C VAL A 96 1.71 1.43 4.06
N ALA A 97 2.18 0.66 3.09
CA ALA A 97 3.57 0.74 2.63
C ALA A 97 3.80 1.83 1.57
N LEU A 98 2.82 2.07 0.70
CA LEU A 98 2.88 3.10 -0.34
C LEU A 98 1.56 3.87 -0.40
N ALA A 99 1.67 5.18 -0.50
CA ALA A 99 0.54 6.09 -0.66
C ALA A 99 0.79 7.03 -1.86
N PRO A 100 -0.10 7.08 -2.86
CA PRO A 100 0.08 7.87 -4.06
C PRO A 100 -0.02 9.37 -3.79
N GLY A 101 0.47 10.21 -4.71
CA GLY A 101 0.33 11.66 -4.65
C GLY A 101 1.50 12.45 -5.23
N ASP A 102 2.52 11.79 -5.71
CA ASP A 102 3.58 12.42 -6.50
C ASP A 102 3.15 12.55 -7.98
N GLU A 103 3.87 13.36 -8.75
CA GLU A 103 3.48 13.64 -10.15
C GLU A 103 3.36 12.36 -11.00
N PHE A 104 4.14 11.33 -10.69
CA PHE A 104 4.17 10.08 -11.45
C PHE A 104 3.15 9.04 -10.98
N ASP A 105 2.52 9.22 -9.80
CA ASP A 105 1.61 8.24 -9.22
C ASP A 105 0.30 8.81 -8.67
N LYS A 106 -0.10 10.00 -9.07
CA LYS A 106 -1.36 10.65 -8.64
C LYS A 106 -2.59 9.76 -8.81
N GLY A 107 -2.57 8.88 -9.81
CA GLY A 107 -3.64 7.94 -10.09
C GLY A 107 -3.55 6.63 -9.31
N GLY A 108 -2.45 6.39 -8.61
CA GLY A 108 -2.25 5.21 -7.78
C GLY A 108 -0.86 4.59 -7.86
N CYS A 109 -0.48 3.90 -6.81
CA CYS A 109 0.65 2.98 -6.76
C CYS A 109 0.17 1.61 -7.27
N PHE A 110 0.38 1.32 -8.57
CA PHE A 110 -0.09 0.08 -9.19
C PHE A 110 0.85 -1.08 -8.92
N SER A 111 0.51 -2.26 -9.46
CA SER A 111 1.20 -3.52 -9.15
C SER A 111 2.70 -3.47 -9.42
N GLY A 112 3.43 -4.26 -8.66
CA GLY A 112 4.88 -4.32 -8.70
C GLY A 112 5.45 -5.44 -7.84
N SER A 113 6.70 -5.31 -7.44
CA SER A 113 7.46 -6.35 -6.77
C SER A 113 8.26 -5.81 -5.59
N ALA A 114 8.81 -6.72 -4.79
CA ALA A 114 9.76 -6.42 -3.72
C ALA A 114 11.06 -7.19 -3.94
N VAL A 115 12.18 -6.62 -3.50
CA VAL A 115 13.49 -7.27 -3.54
C VAL A 115 14.28 -6.91 -2.27
N ASP A 116 15.07 -7.85 -1.80
CA ASP A 116 16.10 -7.59 -0.78
C ASP A 116 17.37 -7.11 -1.48
N ASP A 117 17.67 -5.84 -1.32
CA ASP A 117 18.95 -5.25 -1.77
C ASP A 117 19.89 -5.09 -0.59
N ASN A 118 20.73 -6.07 -0.36
CA ASN A 118 21.75 -6.07 0.68
C ASN A 118 21.20 -5.73 2.08
N GLY A 119 20.06 -6.33 2.45
CA GLY A 119 19.39 -6.12 3.74
C GLY A 119 18.46 -4.90 3.79
N ASN A 120 18.20 -4.27 2.65
CA ASN A 120 17.19 -3.23 2.49
C ASN A 120 16.00 -3.79 1.70
N LEU A 121 14.80 -3.68 2.25
CA LEU A 121 13.59 -4.04 1.54
C LEU A 121 13.24 -2.92 0.55
N VAL A 122 13.37 -3.20 -0.74
CA VAL A 122 13.09 -2.26 -1.82
C VAL A 122 11.80 -2.66 -2.52
N LEU A 123 10.87 -1.72 -2.64
CA LEU A 123 9.61 -1.88 -3.36
C LEU A 123 9.73 -1.20 -4.73
N ILE A 124 9.40 -1.93 -5.79
CA ILE A 124 9.38 -1.44 -7.17
C ILE A 124 7.94 -1.54 -7.66
N TYR A 125 7.35 -0.44 -8.06
CA TYR A 125 5.94 -0.39 -8.44
C TYR A 125 5.70 0.47 -9.68
N THR A 126 4.54 0.32 -10.29
CA THR A 126 4.09 1.15 -11.39
C THR A 126 3.40 2.40 -10.85
N GLY A 127 4.04 3.55 -11.00
CA GLY A 127 3.38 4.84 -10.76
C GLY A 127 2.35 5.10 -11.86
N HIS A 128 1.06 5.19 -11.48
CA HIS A 128 0.00 5.51 -12.42
C HIS A 128 -0.37 6.99 -12.33
N ASN A 129 -0.42 7.64 -13.49
CA ASN A 129 -0.92 8.99 -13.61
C ASN A 129 -2.00 9.03 -14.72
N TYR A 130 -3.12 9.68 -14.44
CA TYR A 130 -4.12 9.95 -15.46
C TYR A 130 -3.54 11.00 -16.42
N ILE A 131 -2.99 10.54 -17.53
CA ILE A 131 -2.74 11.44 -18.66
C ILE A 131 -4.11 11.68 -19.28
N ASP A 132 -4.62 12.91 -19.20
CA ASP A 132 -5.72 13.33 -20.05
C ASP A 132 -5.27 13.08 -21.50
N ARG A 133 -5.73 11.97 -22.09
CA ARG A 133 -5.58 11.76 -23.53
C ARG A 133 -6.61 12.65 -24.19
N PRO A 134 -6.23 13.77 -24.82
CA PRO A 134 -7.15 14.50 -25.64
C PRO A 134 -7.51 13.57 -26.81
N ASN A 135 -8.79 13.21 -26.91
CA ASN A 135 -9.38 12.46 -28.02
C ASN A 135 -8.94 11.00 -28.15
N THR A 136 -9.46 10.12 -27.31
CA THR A 136 -9.82 8.77 -27.81
C THR A 136 -11.17 8.89 -28.48
N PRO A 137 -11.31 8.49 -29.78
CA PRO A 137 -12.58 8.51 -30.50
C PRO A 137 -13.59 7.55 -29.87
#